data_0f377c2ecff6d6e63563658dd8a5935c
#
_entry.id   0f377c2ecff6d6e63563658dd8a5935c
#
_cell.length_a   1.000
_cell.length_b   1.000
_cell.length_c   1.000
_cell.angle_alpha   90.00
_cell.angle_beta   90.00
_cell.angle_gamma   90.00
#
_symmetry.space_group_name_H-M   'P 1'
#
loop_
_entity.id
_entity.type
_entity.pdbx_description
1 polymer ?
#
loop_
_entity_poly.entity_id
_entity_poly.type
_entity_poly.pdbx_seq_one_letter_code
_entity_poly.pdbx_strand_id
1 'polypeptide(L)'
;MHGKELVLPQLKPLSANRLDTLRHDFDANKSNRMAMNAVTTAGINNVARNYDRARLLQRRFSTVVDNGEATHQDHSGRCWLFSSLNVARFVAKKNMNLKEFEFSQNYAMYFDKLERINYFMQDMAGLIRAGEPVDSRLFQHMLHDVMGDGGQWTMAMNIYKKYGAVPKSLFPETESSKNTSEMNTQLRRLLHTAVAHMQANPDEIDEIIARTVEDGHRMLTIHLGEPPKSFHWEWTDADGAFHRDGEITPVEFWNKYVGSADLDSYVCLVDDPRKEHSKGTKIGIEHLGNVAGGDPTEYLNVPIEFMKDCVRDILVEQGIPVWFGADCHPMMDRQDGAWATDLFEYGEVYDVDFDMDKEQRVRFADSAMNHAMAFVGVDVDDDGTTTRRWRVENSWGTKIADKGYFTMADDWFDQYVFEVAVPKAMLPEEYRKALDEAATMLPAWDPMGALA
;
A
#
# COMPACT_ATOMS: atom_id res chain seq x y z
N MET A 1 -30.65 -26.46 5.50
CA MET A 1 -30.47 -25.54 4.36
C MET A 1 -30.65 -26.33 3.06
N HIS A 2 -31.64 -26.00 2.24
CA HIS A 2 -31.89 -26.69 0.99
C HIS A 2 -30.79 -26.27 0.01
N GLY A 3 -29.93 -27.23 -0.38
CA GLY A 3 -28.93 -26.99 -1.42
C GLY A 3 -29.66 -26.59 -2.71
N LYS A 4 -29.43 -25.37 -3.16
CA LYS A 4 -29.79 -24.99 -4.54
C LYS A 4 -28.91 -25.84 -5.44
N GLU A 5 -29.57 -26.74 -6.20
CA GLU A 5 -28.90 -27.49 -7.27
C GLU A 5 -28.24 -26.45 -8.21
N LEU A 6 -26.93 -26.50 -8.31
CA LEU A 6 -26.17 -25.60 -9.20
C LEU A 6 -26.43 -26.07 -10.64
N VAL A 7 -27.41 -25.46 -11.29
CA VAL A 7 -27.63 -25.70 -12.73
C VAL A 7 -26.51 -24.98 -13.47
N LEU A 8 -25.49 -25.75 -13.86
CA LEU A 8 -24.42 -25.22 -14.71
C LEU A 8 -25.00 -24.76 -16.05
N PRO A 9 -24.72 -23.54 -16.49
CA PRO A 9 -25.20 -23.07 -17.79
C PRO A 9 -24.64 -23.96 -18.91
N GLN A 10 -25.45 -24.25 -19.92
CA GLN A 10 -24.99 -24.98 -21.09
C GLN A 10 -24.03 -24.12 -21.90
N LEU A 11 -22.72 -24.40 -21.80
CA LEU A 11 -21.67 -23.66 -22.49
C LEU A 11 -21.78 -23.89 -24.01
N LYS A 12 -21.75 -22.78 -24.77
CA LYS A 12 -21.78 -22.85 -26.25
C LYS A 12 -20.33 -22.81 -26.76
N PRO A 13 -19.87 -23.83 -27.48
CA PRO A 13 -18.54 -23.84 -28.06
C PRO A 13 -18.40 -22.78 -29.17
N LEU A 14 -17.22 -22.21 -29.33
CA LEU A 14 -16.88 -21.34 -30.46
C LEU A 14 -16.75 -22.22 -31.74
N SER A 15 -17.68 -22.07 -32.67
CA SER A 15 -17.70 -22.88 -33.91
C SER A 15 -16.69 -22.37 -34.95
N ALA A 16 -16.27 -23.25 -35.88
CA ALA A 16 -15.39 -22.85 -37.01
C ALA A 16 -16.01 -21.74 -37.85
N ASN A 17 -17.30 -21.82 -38.15
CA ASN A 17 -18.02 -20.77 -38.89
C ASN A 17 -17.99 -19.43 -38.16
N ARG A 18 -18.08 -19.42 -36.83
CA ARG A 18 -17.97 -18.18 -36.06
C ARG A 18 -16.56 -17.59 -36.14
N LEU A 19 -15.52 -18.42 -36.10
CA LEU A 19 -14.13 -17.97 -36.28
C LEU A 19 -13.90 -17.35 -37.66
N ASP A 20 -14.47 -17.94 -38.72
CA ASP A 20 -14.36 -17.40 -40.05
C ASP A 20 -15.08 -16.05 -40.20
N THR A 21 -16.25 -15.88 -39.55
CA THR A 21 -16.94 -14.60 -39.49
C THR A 21 -16.06 -13.55 -38.77
N LEU A 22 -15.48 -13.88 -37.61
CA LEU A 22 -14.59 -12.97 -36.85
C LEU A 22 -13.36 -12.51 -37.67
N ARG A 23 -12.76 -13.42 -38.45
CA ARG A 23 -11.66 -13.08 -39.36
C ARG A 23 -12.11 -12.14 -40.46
N HIS A 24 -13.24 -12.43 -41.09
CA HIS A 24 -13.78 -11.55 -42.11
C HIS A 24 -14.10 -10.14 -41.59
N ASP A 25 -14.74 -10.05 -40.42
CA ASP A 25 -15.08 -8.76 -39.78
C ASP A 25 -13.82 -7.98 -39.42
N PHE A 26 -12.78 -8.64 -38.90
CA PHE A 26 -11.48 -8.03 -38.63
C PHE A 26 -10.83 -7.45 -39.91
N ASP A 27 -10.80 -8.24 -40.99
CA ASP A 27 -10.19 -7.86 -42.26
C ASP A 27 -10.98 -6.77 -43.03
N ALA A 28 -12.27 -6.65 -42.78
CA ALA A 28 -13.13 -5.63 -43.37
C ALA A 28 -12.82 -4.21 -42.83
N ASN A 29 -12.27 -4.11 -41.59
CA ASN A 29 -11.89 -2.83 -41.01
C ASN A 29 -10.38 -2.57 -41.20
N LYS A 30 -10.03 -1.56 -41.99
CA LYS A 30 -8.64 -1.19 -42.28
C LYS A 30 -7.90 -0.72 -41.03
N SER A 31 -8.60 -0.09 -40.06
CA SER A 31 -8.03 0.37 -38.80
C SER A 31 -7.51 -0.80 -37.96
N ASN A 32 -8.20 -1.94 -37.95
CA ASN A 32 -7.77 -3.16 -37.24
C ASN A 32 -6.40 -3.64 -37.72
N ARG A 33 -6.15 -3.62 -39.03
CA ARG A 33 -4.87 -4.05 -39.58
C ARG A 33 -3.75 -3.05 -39.26
N MET A 34 -4.05 -1.75 -39.28
CA MET A 34 -3.08 -0.71 -38.90
C MET A 34 -2.72 -0.83 -37.41
N ALA A 35 -3.73 -0.96 -36.56
CA ALA A 35 -3.54 -1.19 -35.11
C ALA A 35 -2.73 -2.47 -34.85
N MET A 36 -3.09 -3.60 -35.48
CA MET A 36 -2.35 -4.85 -35.36
C MET A 36 -0.88 -4.70 -35.72
N ASN A 37 -0.55 -4.06 -36.87
CA ASN A 37 0.84 -3.86 -37.29
C ASN A 37 1.60 -2.94 -36.33
N ALA A 38 0.97 -1.89 -35.85
CA ALA A 38 1.58 -0.96 -34.89
C ALA A 38 1.81 -1.65 -33.53
N VAL A 39 0.80 -2.30 -32.97
CA VAL A 39 0.87 -2.95 -31.65
C VAL A 39 1.84 -4.14 -31.63
N THR A 40 1.83 -4.99 -32.68
CA THR A 40 2.75 -6.13 -32.77
C THR A 40 4.22 -5.69 -32.92
N THR A 41 4.47 -4.49 -33.41
CA THR A 41 5.83 -3.95 -33.60
C THR A 41 6.29 -3.12 -32.39
N ALA A 42 5.45 -2.24 -31.86
CA ALA A 42 5.83 -1.25 -30.85
C ALA A 42 5.27 -1.52 -29.44
N GLY A 43 4.34 -2.46 -29.31
CA GLY A 43 3.61 -2.71 -28.06
C GLY A 43 2.44 -1.74 -27.85
N ILE A 44 1.41 -2.20 -27.13
CA ILE A 44 0.16 -1.46 -26.96
C ILE A 44 0.33 -0.10 -26.28
N ASN A 45 1.13 0.00 -25.23
CA ASN A 45 1.32 1.25 -24.48
C ASN A 45 1.94 2.35 -25.34
N ASN A 46 2.87 2.01 -26.25
CA ASN A 46 3.46 2.98 -27.17
C ASN A 46 2.49 3.46 -28.24
N VAL A 47 1.55 2.61 -28.66
CA VAL A 47 0.55 2.93 -29.69
C VAL A 47 -0.63 3.71 -29.11
N ALA A 48 -1.08 3.33 -27.92
CA ALA A 48 -2.22 3.94 -27.26
C ALA A 48 -1.88 5.24 -26.51
N ARG A 49 -0.59 5.57 -26.35
CA ARG A 49 -0.17 6.74 -25.57
C ARG A 49 -0.76 8.03 -26.14
N ASN A 50 -1.52 8.75 -25.32
CA ASN A 50 -2.07 10.06 -25.64
C ASN A 50 -0.95 11.10 -25.62
N TYR A 51 -0.52 11.52 -26.82
CA TYR A 51 0.60 12.45 -26.98
C TYR A 51 0.35 13.80 -26.32
N ASP A 52 -0.86 14.36 -26.48
CA ASP A 52 -1.18 15.69 -25.95
C ASP A 52 -1.29 15.65 -24.41
N ARG A 53 -1.92 14.64 -23.86
CA ARG A 53 -2.02 14.48 -22.42
C ARG A 53 -0.65 14.34 -21.75
N ALA A 54 0.19 13.46 -22.29
CA ALA A 54 1.55 13.25 -21.78
C ALA A 54 2.39 14.53 -21.84
N ARG A 55 2.29 15.31 -22.92
CA ARG A 55 3.02 16.58 -23.10
C ARG A 55 2.52 17.67 -22.15
N LEU A 56 1.24 17.72 -21.84
CA LEU A 56 0.62 18.74 -21.00
C LEU A 56 0.80 18.46 -19.49
N LEU A 57 1.10 17.22 -19.10
CA LEU A 57 1.36 16.85 -17.71
C LEU A 57 2.76 17.32 -17.30
N GLN A 58 2.89 18.60 -16.98
CA GLN A 58 4.17 19.24 -16.67
C GLN A 58 4.60 18.90 -15.21
N ARG A 59 5.91 18.75 -15.00
CA ARG A 59 6.53 18.50 -13.68
C ARG A 59 6.81 19.81 -12.92
N ARG A 60 5.79 20.66 -12.77
CA ARG A 60 5.87 21.93 -12.06
C ARG A 60 4.77 22.00 -11.03
N PHE A 61 5.13 22.43 -9.84
CA PHE A 61 4.23 22.45 -8.69
C PHE A 61 4.36 23.78 -7.97
N SER A 62 3.25 24.33 -7.49
CA SER A 62 3.25 25.57 -6.70
C SER A 62 3.84 25.34 -5.31
N THR A 63 3.69 24.12 -4.76
CA THR A 63 4.26 23.71 -3.47
C THR A 63 5.03 22.41 -3.63
N VAL A 64 6.25 22.36 -3.08
CA VAL A 64 7.10 21.16 -3.05
C VAL A 64 7.72 21.00 -1.66
N VAL A 65 7.56 19.82 -1.09
CA VAL A 65 8.25 19.38 0.13
C VAL A 65 9.51 18.63 -0.29
N ASP A 66 10.68 19.10 0.13
CA ASP A 66 11.96 18.45 -0.13
C ASP A 66 12.15 17.28 0.84
N ASN A 67 11.94 16.07 0.34
CA ASN A 67 12.08 14.84 1.13
C ASN A 67 13.39 14.07 0.87
N GLY A 68 14.32 14.60 0.09
CA GLY A 68 15.61 13.98 -0.24
C GLY A 68 15.53 13.00 -1.41
N GLU A 69 16.44 12.03 -1.49
CA GLU A 69 16.43 11.03 -2.57
C GLU A 69 15.32 10.00 -2.39
N ALA A 70 14.69 9.61 -3.50
CA ALA A 70 13.69 8.54 -3.51
C ALA A 70 14.32 7.19 -3.16
N THR A 71 13.66 6.45 -2.27
CA THR A 71 14.09 5.15 -1.76
C THR A 71 13.85 4.03 -2.77
N HIS A 72 14.39 2.82 -2.51
CA HIS A 72 14.27 1.67 -3.42
C HIS A 72 13.89 0.40 -2.65
N GLN A 73 12.66 -0.11 -2.90
CA GLN A 73 12.15 -1.33 -2.24
C GLN A 73 12.61 -2.63 -2.90
N ASP A 74 13.34 -2.55 -4.02
CA ASP A 74 13.80 -3.67 -4.83
C ASP A 74 12.65 -4.63 -5.24
N HIS A 75 12.83 -5.94 -5.07
CA HIS A 75 11.84 -6.98 -5.38
C HIS A 75 11.08 -7.41 -4.13
N SER A 76 10.47 -6.44 -3.43
CA SER A 76 9.65 -6.67 -2.24
C SER A 76 8.37 -5.82 -2.29
N GLY A 77 7.31 -6.26 -1.63
CA GLY A 77 6.04 -5.52 -1.50
C GLY A 77 6.00 -4.61 -0.26
N ARG A 78 7.13 -4.01 0.13
CA ARG A 78 7.25 -3.18 1.35
C ARG A 78 6.96 -1.69 1.11
N CYS A 79 6.27 -1.33 0.03
CA CYS A 79 5.98 0.07 -0.31
C CYS A 79 5.38 0.86 0.87
N TRP A 80 4.49 0.27 1.63
CA TRP A 80 3.85 0.86 2.80
C TRP A 80 4.83 1.21 3.94
N LEU A 81 5.87 0.37 4.17
CA LEU A 81 6.95 0.67 5.11
C LEU A 81 7.89 1.75 4.56
N PHE A 82 8.25 1.67 3.27
CA PHE A 82 9.08 2.68 2.63
C PHE A 82 8.42 4.05 2.68
N SER A 83 7.16 4.16 2.25
CA SER A 83 6.44 5.43 2.21
C SER A 83 6.15 6.00 3.61
N SER A 84 5.79 5.18 4.60
CA SER A 84 5.59 5.66 5.98
C SER A 84 6.89 6.12 6.63
N LEU A 85 8.01 5.41 6.41
CA LEU A 85 9.32 5.85 6.86
C LEU A 85 9.83 7.09 6.11
N ASN A 86 9.42 7.29 4.84
CA ASN A 86 9.73 8.52 4.11
C ASN A 86 8.98 9.73 4.68
N VAL A 87 7.74 9.57 5.17
CA VAL A 87 7.03 10.62 5.93
C VAL A 87 7.77 10.90 7.24
N ALA A 88 8.12 9.87 8.00
CA ALA A 88 8.87 10.01 9.26
C ALA A 88 10.27 10.61 9.05
N ARG A 89 10.94 10.25 7.95
CA ARG A 89 12.26 10.76 7.56
C ARG A 89 12.29 12.29 7.44
N PHE A 90 11.22 12.87 6.87
CA PHE A 90 11.10 14.33 6.76
C PHE A 90 11.25 15.01 8.12
N VAL A 91 10.53 14.50 9.13
CA VAL A 91 10.58 15.02 10.50
C VAL A 91 11.94 14.79 11.14
N ALA A 92 12.48 13.59 11.02
CA ALA A 92 13.79 13.24 11.58
C ALA A 92 14.93 14.09 10.97
N LYS A 93 14.93 14.30 9.66
CA LYS A 93 15.87 15.19 8.97
C LYS A 93 15.83 16.60 9.53
N LYS A 94 14.63 17.16 9.71
CA LYS A 94 14.43 18.49 10.26
C LYS A 94 14.95 18.59 11.70
N ASN A 95 14.62 17.61 12.54
CA ASN A 95 15.01 17.60 13.96
C ASN A 95 16.52 17.37 14.19
N MET A 96 17.20 16.67 13.26
CA MET A 96 18.64 16.43 13.29
C MET A 96 19.42 17.43 12.41
N ASN A 97 18.75 18.34 11.71
CA ASN A 97 19.35 19.24 10.72
C ASN A 97 20.20 18.47 9.68
N LEU A 98 19.66 17.40 9.11
CA LEU A 98 20.37 16.56 8.14
C LEU A 98 19.94 16.89 6.70
N LYS A 99 20.89 16.86 5.76
CA LYS A 99 20.61 16.96 4.32
C LYS A 99 19.99 15.65 3.80
N GLU A 100 20.57 14.52 4.20
CA GLU A 100 20.12 13.19 3.80
C GLU A 100 20.03 12.28 5.03
N PHE A 101 18.98 11.46 5.05
CA PHE A 101 18.76 10.46 6.08
C PHE A 101 17.82 9.39 5.54
N GLU A 102 17.99 8.17 5.99
CA GLU A 102 17.07 7.05 5.69
C GLU A 102 16.98 6.12 6.89
N PHE A 103 15.75 5.74 7.24
CA PHE A 103 15.48 4.68 8.21
C PHE A 103 15.71 3.31 7.58
N SER A 104 15.96 2.30 8.41
CA SER A 104 16.03 0.91 8.00
C SER A 104 14.63 0.33 7.79
N GLN A 105 14.26 0.06 6.56
CA GLN A 105 13.03 -0.66 6.23
C GLN A 105 13.18 -2.16 6.54
N ASN A 106 14.40 -2.69 6.50
CA ASN A 106 14.70 -4.06 6.90
C ASN A 106 14.40 -4.30 8.38
N TYR A 107 14.70 -3.31 9.27
CA TYR A 107 14.37 -3.35 10.68
C TYR A 107 12.86 -3.41 10.91
N ALA A 108 12.12 -2.53 10.26
CA ALA A 108 10.66 -2.50 10.36
C ALA A 108 10.03 -3.81 9.83
N MET A 109 10.51 -4.32 8.69
CA MET A 109 10.05 -5.58 8.12
C MET A 109 10.32 -6.78 9.05
N TYR A 110 11.48 -6.82 9.71
CA TYR A 110 11.78 -7.90 10.66
C TYR A 110 10.71 -8.03 11.72
N PHE A 111 10.35 -6.92 12.36
CA PHE A 111 9.35 -6.93 13.42
C PHE A 111 7.93 -7.10 12.87
N ASP A 112 7.61 -6.54 11.73
CA ASP A 112 6.32 -6.80 11.08
C ASP A 112 6.12 -8.30 10.80
N LYS A 113 7.10 -8.97 10.19
CA LYS A 113 7.01 -10.41 9.92
C LYS A 113 6.90 -11.23 11.21
N LEU A 114 7.65 -10.89 12.26
CA LEU A 114 7.58 -11.59 13.53
C LEU A 114 6.22 -11.42 14.21
N GLU A 115 5.70 -10.21 14.23
CA GLU A 115 4.37 -9.91 14.79
C GLU A 115 3.25 -10.56 13.97
N ARG A 116 3.33 -10.57 12.63
CA ARG A 116 2.36 -11.27 11.78
C ARG A 116 2.34 -12.77 12.02
N ILE A 117 3.49 -13.41 12.29
CA ILE A 117 3.53 -14.82 12.68
C ILE A 117 2.69 -15.01 13.93
N ASN A 118 2.92 -14.21 14.98
CA ASN A 118 2.17 -14.30 16.22
C ASN A 118 0.69 -13.97 16.05
N TYR A 119 0.36 -12.89 15.35
CA TYR A 119 -1.01 -12.46 15.06
C TYR A 119 -1.79 -13.54 14.33
N PHE A 120 -1.26 -14.02 13.20
CA PHE A 120 -1.89 -15.07 12.42
C PHE A 120 -2.11 -16.36 13.19
N MET A 121 -1.10 -16.82 13.95
CA MET A 121 -1.22 -18.05 14.71
C MET A 121 -2.29 -17.95 15.80
N GLN A 122 -2.43 -16.80 16.46
CA GLN A 122 -3.48 -16.58 17.46
C GLN A 122 -4.86 -16.48 16.81
N ASP A 123 -4.97 -15.83 15.67
CA ASP A 123 -6.22 -15.68 14.92
C ASP A 123 -6.72 -17.04 14.39
N MET A 124 -5.85 -17.82 13.77
CA MET A 124 -6.16 -19.19 13.33
C MET A 124 -6.52 -20.11 14.52
N ALA A 125 -5.87 -19.96 15.66
CA ALA A 125 -6.24 -20.67 16.90
C ALA A 125 -7.66 -20.32 17.34
N GLY A 126 -8.05 -19.04 17.20
CA GLY A 126 -9.42 -18.59 17.46
C GLY A 126 -10.44 -19.29 16.57
N LEU A 127 -10.17 -19.34 15.25
CA LEU A 127 -11.03 -20.03 14.29
C LEU A 127 -11.14 -21.52 14.56
N ILE A 128 -10.03 -22.19 14.86
CA ILE A 128 -10.02 -23.63 15.20
C ILE A 128 -10.83 -23.89 16.47
N ARG A 129 -10.64 -23.11 17.52
CA ARG A 129 -11.39 -23.21 18.79
C ARG A 129 -12.88 -22.94 18.63
N ALA A 130 -13.25 -22.05 17.70
CA ALA A 130 -14.64 -21.78 17.34
C ALA A 130 -15.26 -22.88 16.48
N GLY A 131 -14.47 -23.85 16.01
CA GLY A 131 -14.93 -24.94 15.14
C GLY A 131 -15.17 -24.53 13.70
N GLU A 132 -14.50 -23.46 13.21
CA GLU A 132 -14.60 -23.03 11.84
C GLU A 132 -14.08 -24.13 10.90
N PRO A 133 -14.86 -24.59 9.90
CA PRO A 133 -14.42 -25.64 8.97
C PRO A 133 -13.19 -25.22 8.15
N VAL A 134 -12.23 -26.15 8.01
CA VAL A 134 -11.01 -25.91 7.21
C VAL A 134 -11.33 -25.52 5.76
N ASP A 135 -12.38 -26.04 5.18
CA ASP A 135 -12.83 -25.77 3.81
C ASP A 135 -13.79 -24.57 3.70
N SER A 136 -14.02 -23.84 4.80
CA SER A 136 -14.80 -22.60 4.74
C SER A 136 -14.07 -21.51 3.95
N ARG A 137 -14.86 -20.56 3.40
CA ARG A 137 -14.28 -19.41 2.69
C ARG A 137 -13.32 -18.61 3.57
N LEU A 138 -13.68 -18.39 4.83
CA LEU A 138 -12.87 -17.61 5.77
C LEU A 138 -11.54 -18.31 6.06
N PHE A 139 -11.58 -19.58 6.45
CA PHE A 139 -10.38 -20.33 6.77
C PHE A 139 -9.41 -20.39 5.58
N GLN A 140 -9.93 -20.65 4.37
CA GLN A 140 -9.11 -20.69 3.15
C GLN A 140 -8.59 -19.32 2.74
N HIS A 141 -9.36 -18.24 2.95
CA HIS A 141 -8.90 -16.87 2.74
C HIS A 141 -7.70 -16.54 3.64
N MET A 142 -7.80 -16.86 4.94
CA MET A 142 -6.72 -16.61 5.90
C MET A 142 -5.42 -17.36 5.56
N LEU A 143 -5.51 -18.53 4.95
CA LEU A 143 -4.34 -19.30 4.51
C LEU A 143 -3.71 -18.78 3.20
N HIS A 144 -4.44 -18.04 2.37
CA HIS A 144 -4.04 -17.79 0.99
C HIS A 144 -2.76 -16.95 0.87
N ASP A 145 -2.66 -15.83 1.57
CA ASP A 145 -1.49 -14.90 1.49
C ASP A 145 -0.98 -14.47 2.86
N VAL A 146 -0.84 -15.44 3.76
CA VAL A 146 -0.52 -15.21 5.18
C VAL A 146 0.81 -14.48 5.42
N MET A 147 1.78 -14.55 4.50
CA MET A 147 3.09 -13.91 4.64
C MET A 147 3.40 -12.94 3.48
N GLY A 148 2.38 -12.33 2.90
CA GLY A 148 2.56 -11.22 1.96
C GLY A 148 3.34 -10.06 2.59
N ASP A 149 3.92 -9.21 1.74
CA ASP A 149 4.72 -8.05 2.19
C ASP A 149 3.89 -6.80 2.41
N GLY A 150 2.67 -6.75 1.86
CA GLY A 150 1.81 -5.57 1.91
C GLY A 150 1.34 -5.20 3.32
N GLY A 151 0.88 -3.98 3.49
CA GLY A 151 0.38 -3.48 4.76
C GLY A 151 -0.31 -2.13 4.64
N GLN A 152 -0.71 -1.58 5.79
CA GLN A 152 -1.46 -0.35 5.93
C GLN A 152 -0.74 0.64 6.85
N TRP A 153 -1.15 1.92 6.84
CA TRP A 153 -0.59 2.94 7.72
C TRP A 153 -0.62 2.53 9.20
N THR A 154 -1.79 2.12 9.71
CA THR A 154 -1.96 1.72 11.12
C THR A 154 -1.04 0.56 11.48
N MET A 155 -0.84 -0.40 10.56
CA MET A 155 0.06 -1.53 10.76
C MET A 155 1.53 -1.07 10.90
N ALA A 156 1.95 -0.05 10.12
CA ALA A 156 3.27 0.55 10.25
C ALA A 156 3.43 1.26 11.61
N MET A 157 2.44 2.06 12.01
CA MET A 157 2.46 2.75 13.29
C MET A 157 2.53 1.78 14.47
N ASN A 158 1.81 0.65 14.43
CA ASN A 158 1.91 -0.40 15.44
C ASN A 158 3.35 -0.93 15.61
N ILE A 159 4.08 -1.09 14.50
CA ILE A 159 5.48 -1.52 14.54
C ILE A 159 6.38 -0.43 15.15
N TYR A 160 6.27 0.81 14.69
CA TYR A 160 7.13 1.90 15.18
C TYR A 160 6.85 2.26 16.64
N LYS A 161 5.61 2.20 17.08
CA LYS A 161 5.19 2.42 18.47
C LYS A 161 5.79 1.39 19.42
N LYS A 162 5.83 0.13 18.99
CA LYS A 162 6.32 -0.99 19.81
C LYS A 162 7.84 -1.16 19.75
N TYR A 163 8.44 -1.00 18.60
CA TYR A 163 9.84 -1.33 18.33
C TYR A 163 10.71 -0.14 17.95
N GLY A 164 10.12 1.02 17.70
CA GLY A 164 10.84 2.18 17.19
C GLY A 164 11.38 1.99 15.77
N ALA A 165 12.43 2.71 15.47
CA ALA A 165 13.15 2.60 14.20
C ALA A 165 14.65 2.88 14.39
N VAL A 166 15.45 2.46 13.42
CA VAL A 166 16.90 2.68 13.41
C VAL A 166 17.36 3.30 12.09
N PRO A 167 18.46 4.03 12.05
CA PRO A 167 19.10 4.47 10.81
C PRO A 167 19.47 3.27 9.91
N LYS A 168 19.33 3.41 8.61
CA LYS A 168 19.60 2.36 7.61
C LYS A 168 21.02 1.78 7.72
N SER A 169 22.01 2.61 8.07
CA SER A 169 23.39 2.19 8.23
C SER A 169 23.60 1.16 9.35
N LEU A 170 22.72 1.11 10.34
CA LEU A 170 22.82 0.23 11.50
C LEU A 170 22.13 -1.14 11.31
N PHE A 171 21.17 -1.20 10.40
CA PHE A 171 20.51 -2.46 10.01
C PHE A 171 20.21 -2.42 8.51
N PRO A 172 21.20 -2.65 7.65
CA PRO A 172 21.09 -2.47 6.22
C PRO A 172 20.25 -3.57 5.55
N GLU A 173 19.94 -3.37 4.28
CA GLU A 173 19.28 -4.38 3.46
C GLU A 173 20.16 -5.62 3.27
N THR A 174 19.53 -6.79 3.28
CA THR A 174 20.12 -8.10 2.98
C THR A 174 19.67 -8.60 1.60
N GLU A 175 20.20 -9.70 1.11
CA GLU A 175 19.70 -10.32 -0.12
C GLU A 175 18.23 -10.75 0.02
N SER A 176 17.82 -11.25 1.20
CA SER A 176 16.45 -11.66 1.47
C SER A 176 15.48 -10.48 1.64
N SER A 177 15.93 -9.33 2.13
CA SER A 177 15.09 -8.15 2.21
C SER A 177 14.90 -7.46 0.85
N LYS A 178 15.91 -7.52 -0.03
CA LYS A 178 15.81 -7.04 -1.42
C LYS A 178 14.95 -7.93 -2.31
N ASN A 179 14.87 -9.22 -2.00
CA ASN A 179 14.02 -10.19 -2.71
C ASN A 179 13.37 -11.13 -1.69
N THR A 180 12.15 -10.77 -1.24
CA THR A 180 11.46 -11.42 -0.13
C THR A 180 10.80 -12.75 -0.50
N SER A 181 10.68 -13.07 -1.78
CA SER A 181 9.88 -14.19 -2.31
C SER A 181 10.20 -15.53 -1.64
N GLU A 182 11.49 -15.90 -1.57
CA GLU A 182 11.90 -17.19 -1.00
C GLU A 182 11.68 -17.22 0.51
N MET A 183 12.07 -16.17 1.23
CA MET A 183 11.85 -16.05 2.67
C MET A 183 10.36 -16.17 3.01
N ASN A 184 9.50 -15.44 2.32
CA ASN A 184 8.05 -15.48 2.50
C ASN A 184 7.48 -16.87 2.20
N THR A 185 8.01 -17.56 1.18
CA THR A 185 7.61 -18.93 0.85
C THR A 185 7.90 -19.90 2.01
N GLN A 186 9.09 -19.82 2.62
CA GLN A 186 9.45 -20.69 3.72
C GLN A 186 8.68 -20.34 5.01
N LEU A 187 8.46 -19.06 5.31
CA LEU A 187 7.65 -18.62 6.43
C LEU A 187 6.19 -19.08 6.28
N ARG A 188 5.58 -18.92 5.10
CA ARG A 188 4.23 -19.42 4.81
C ARG A 188 4.14 -20.93 5.02
N ARG A 189 5.16 -21.70 4.59
CA ARG A 189 5.21 -23.13 4.80
C ARG A 189 5.27 -23.52 6.29
N LEU A 190 6.04 -22.75 7.08
CA LEU A 190 6.06 -22.90 8.54
C LEU A 190 4.65 -22.75 9.12
N LEU A 191 3.96 -21.65 8.76
CA LEU A 191 2.63 -21.35 9.28
C LEU A 191 1.57 -22.37 8.85
N HIS A 192 1.54 -22.78 7.59
CA HIS A 192 0.62 -23.81 7.12
C HIS A 192 0.83 -25.13 7.86
N THR A 193 2.09 -25.52 8.10
CA THR A 193 2.43 -26.71 8.88
C THR A 193 1.93 -26.58 10.32
N ALA A 194 2.14 -25.44 10.95
CA ALA A 194 1.69 -25.17 12.32
C ALA A 194 0.17 -25.19 12.44
N VAL A 195 -0.57 -24.58 11.50
CA VAL A 195 -2.04 -24.64 11.47
C VAL A 195 -2.55 -26.07 11.34
N ALA A 196 -1.93 -26.88 10.46
CA ALA A 196 -2.29 -28.29 10.31
C ALA A 196 -2.05 -29.08 11.62
N HIS A 197 -0.97 -28.78 12.35
CA HIS A 197 -0.70 -29.37 13.66
C HIS A 197 -1.70 -28.94 14.72
N MET A 198 -2.09 -27.65 14.77
CA MET A 198 -3.13 -27.16 15.69
C MET A 198 -4.47 -27.83 15.44
N GLN A 199 -4.84 -28.02 14.16
CA GLN A 199 -6.08 -28.72 13.78
C GLN A 199 -6.06 -30.18 14.22
N ALA A 200 -4.92 -30.86 14.14
CA ALA A 200 -4.76 -32.26 14.54
C ALA A 200 -4.64 -32.43 16.05
N ASN A 201 -4.14 -31.45 16.78
CA ASN A 201 -3.84 -31.50 18.21
C ASN A 201 -4.41 -30.27 18.95
N PRO A 202 -5.73 -30.16 19.11
CA PRO A 202 -6.35 -28.95 19.69
C PRO A 202 -5.92 -28.64 21.14
N ASP A 203 -5.48 -29.65 21.90
CA ASP A 203 -5.00 -29.47 23.25
C ASP A 203 -3.58 -28.88 23.36
N GLU A 204 -2.82 -28.89 22.26
CA GLU A 204 -1.45 -28.38 22.17
C GLU A 204 -1.33 -27.01 21.46
N ILE A 205 -2.45 -26.33 21.17
CA ILE A 205 -2.48 -25.11 20.37
C ILE A 205 -1.50 -24.05 20.91
N ASP A 206 -1.50 -23.78 22.21
CA ASP A 206 -0.66 -22.73 22.80
C ASP A 206 0.84 -23.06 22.71
N GLU A 207 1.20 -24.35 22.86
CA GLU A 207 2.58 -24.82 22.67
C GLU A 207 3.03 -24.73 21.21
N ILE A 208 2.13 -25.04 20.27
CA ILE A 208 2.41 -24.93 18.83
C ILE A 208 2.63 -23.46 18.46
N ILE A 209 1.81 -22.53 18.96
CA ILE A 209 1.99 -21.09 18.74
C ILE A 209 3.37 -20.66 19.25
N ALA A 210 3.70 -20.94 20.50
CA ALA A 210 4.97 -20.53 21.10
C ALA A 210 6.18 -21.03 20.26
N ARG A 211 6.19 -22.31 19.92
CA ARG A 211 7.25 -22.91 19.08
C ARG A 211 7.31 -22.29 17.68
N THR A 212 6.16 -22.01 17.08
CA THR A 212 6.11 -21.40 15.73
C THR A 212 6.69 -19.99 15.74
N VAL A 213 6.44 -19.21 16.77
CA VAL A 213 7.04 -17.86 16.95
C VAL A 213 8.56 -17.97 17.13
N GLU A 214 9.06 -18.93 17.92
CA GLU A 214 10.50 -19.17 18.10
C GLU A 214 11.16 -19.59 16.78
N ASP A 215 10.54 -20.49 16.04
CA ASP A 215 11.03 -20.93 14.72
C ASP A 215 11.03 -19.77 13.71
N GLY A 216 9.97 -18.97 13.70
CA GLY A 216 9.86 -17.77 12.86
C GLY A 216 10.94 -16.74 13.20
N HIS A 217 11.16 -16.44 14.47
CA HIS A 217 12.25 -15.56 14.93
C HIS A 217 13.61 -16.05 14.41
N ARG A 218 13.90 -17.36 14.58
CA ARG A 218 15.15 -17.96 14.09
C ARG A 218 15.29 -17.82 12.58
N MET A 219 14.24 -18.09 11.81
CA MET A 219 14.25 -17.95 10.36
C MET A 219 14.48 -16.50 9.93
N LEU A 220 13.77 -15.54 10.54
CA LEU A 220 13.93 -14.12 10.25
C LEU A 220 15.35 -13.64 10.57
N THR A 221 15.93 -14.06 11.69
CA THR A 221 17.31 -13.72 12.05
C THR A 221 18.34 -14.29 11.06
N ILE A 222 18.11 -15.49 10.55
CA ILE A 222 18.96 -16.10 9.50
C ILE A 222 18.90 -15.29 8.18
N HIS A 223 17.74 -14.79 7.80
CA HIS A 223 17.53 -14.08 6.54
C HIS A 223 17.90 -12.58 6.61
N LEU A 224 17.59 -11.93 7.72
CA LEU A 224 17.61 -10.47 7.83
C LEU A 224 18.69 -9.93 8.78
N GLY A 225 19.30 -10.79 9.59
CA GLY A 225 20.21 -10.40 10.66
C GLY A 225 19.50 -10.21 12.01
N GLU A 226 20.27 -10.03 13.09
CA GLU A 226 19.76 -9.77 14.43
C GLU A 226 19.54 -8.26 14.63
N PRO A 227 18.32 -7.77 14.88
CA PRO A 227 18.06 -6.37 15.11
C PRO A 227 18.78 -5.85 16.37
N PRO A 228 19.37 -4.64 16.34
CA PRO A 228 20.03 -4.07 17.50
C PRO A 228 19.03 -3.74 18.60
N LYS A 229 19.39 -4.03 19.86
CA LYS A 229 18.62 -3.63 21.05
C LYS A 229 18.89 -2.18 21.44
N SER A 230 20.12 -1.71 21.24
CA SER A 230 20.57 -0.33 21.38
C SER A 230 21.70 -0.08 20.40
N PHE A 231 22.04 1.19 20.17
CA PHE A 231 23.13 1.58 19.30
C PHE A 231 23.71 2.93 19.73
N HIS A 232 24.96 3.19 19.37
CA HIS A 232 25.57 4.50 19.52
C HIS A 232 25.16 5.39 18.35
N TRP A 233 24.54 6.55 18.63
CA TRP A 233 24.13 7.50 17.62
C TRP A 233 25.00 8.75 17.64
N GLU A 234 25.61 9.02 16.52
CA GLU A 234 26.44 10.20 16.25
C GLU A 234 26.18 10.67 14.84
N TRP A 235 26.15 11.99 14.62
CA TRP A 235 26.00 12.54 13.27
C TRP A 235 26.66 13.88 13.13
N THR A 236 26.90 14.28 11.87
CA THR A 236 27.29 15.65 11.52
C THR A 236 26.13 16.29 10.80
N ASP A 237 25.68 17.44 11.27
CA ASP A 237 24.54 18.15 10.69
C ASP A 237 24.87 18.87 9.38
N ALA A 238 23.88 19.52 8.77
CA ALA A 238 24.02 20.22 7.50
C ALA A 238 24.98 21.42 7.58
N ASP A 239 25.23 21.97 8.79
CA ASP A 239 26.11 23.08 9.06
C ASP A 239 27.54 22.63 9.42
N GLY A 240 27.78 21.31 9.50
CA GLY A 240 29.05 20.70 9.81
C GLY A 240 29.31 20.52 11.30
N ALA A 241 28.32 20.75 12.17
CA ALA A 241 28.45 20.52 13.60
C ALA A 241 28.30 19.03 13.94
N PHE A 242 29.19 18.54 14.82
CA PHE A 242 29.14 17.15 15.30
C PHE A 242 28.20 17.04 16.51
N HIS A 243 27.36 16.00 16.49
CA HIS A 243 26.39 15.68 17.54
C HIS A 243 26.57 14.24 18.00
N ARG A 244 26.26 14.00 19.28
CA ARG A 244 26.35 12.67 19.89
C ARG A 244 25.25 12.48 20.93
N ASP A 245 24.43 11.45 20.73
CA ASP A 245 23.48 10.98 21.76
C ASP A 245 24.11 9.92 22.67
N GLY A 246 25.14 9.24 22.18
CA GLY A 246 25.67 8.06 22.82
C GLY A 246 24.79 6.82 22.59
N GLU A 247 24.69 5.96 23.58
CA GLU A 247 23.86 4.76 23.52
C GLU A 247 22.36 5.12 23.64
N ILE A 248 21.57 4.68 22.67
CA ILE A 248 20.13 4.93 22.57
C ILE A 248 19.41 3.68 22.06
N THR A 249 18.19 3.42 22.53
CA THR A 249 17.35 2.35 22.01
C THR A 249 16.58 2.82 20.76
N PRO A 250 16.12 1.90 19.89
CA PRO A 250 15.31 2.24 18.72
C PRO A 250 14.03 3.02 19.06
N VAL A 251 13.38 2.71 20.18
CA VAL A 251 12.17 3.42 20.64
C VAL A 251 12.52 4.85 21.11
N GLU A 252 13.60 5.02 21.87
CA GLU A 252 14.05 6.35 22.29
C GLU A 252 14.46 7.19 21.07
N PHE A 253 15.12 6.59 20.07
CA PHE A 253 15.50 7.26 18.83
C PHE A 253 14.26 7.74 18.06
N TRP A 254 13.26 6.88 17.88
CA TRP A 254 11.99 7.23 17.25
C TRP A 254 11.30 8.37 17.99
N ASN A 255 11.11 8.24 19.30
CA ASN A 255 10.43 9.25 20.11
C ASN A 255 11.15 10.60 20.09
N LYS A 256 12.49 10.59 20.09
CA LYS A 256 13.30 11.80 20.07
C LYS A 256 13.24 12.56 18.75
N TYR A 257 13.30 11.82 17.62
CA TYR A 257 13.46 12.44 16.31
C TYR A 257 12.19 12.47 15.45
N VAL A 258 11.19 11.66 15.79
CA VAL A 258 9.91 11.58 15.05
C VAL A 258 8.71 11.90 15.95
N GLY A 259 8.77 11.61 17.23
CA GLY A 259 7.64 11.70 18.16
C GLY A 259 6.92 13.05 18.16
N SER A 260 7.62 14.18 17.84
CA SER A 260 6.99 15.50 17.73
C SER A 260 5.97 15.63 16.58
N ALA A 261 5.97 14.72 15.62
CA ALA A 261 5.00 14.71 14.53
C ALA A 261 3.70 14.00 14.88
N ASP A 262 3.67 13.30 16.03
CA ASP A 262 2.48 12.59 16.53
C ASP A 262 1.82 11.69 15.46
N LEU A 263 2.66 10.96 14.69
CA LEU A 263 2.18 10.15 13.56
C LEU A 263 1.22 9.03 13.98
N ASP A 264 1.27 8.60 15.23
CA ASP A 264 0.35 7.63 15.81
C ASP A 264 -1.06 8.20 16.06
N SER A 265 -1.23 9.52 16.05
CA SER A 265 -2.56 10.15 16.11
C SER A 265 -3.21 10.30 14.72
N TYR A 266 -2.50 9.90 13.65
CA TYR A 266 -3.05 9.97 12.30
C TYR A 266 -4.15 8.94 12.11
N VAL A 267 -5.15 9.31 11.30
CA VAL A 267 -6.27 8.46 10.94
C VAL A 267 -6.26 8.19 9.44
N CYS A 268 -6.66 6.98 9.08
CA CYS A 268 -6.81 6.59 7.69
C CYS A 268 -8.17 7.02 7.17
N LEU A 269 -8.18 7.92 6.19
CA LEU A 269 -9.36 8.26 5.41
C LEU A 269 -9.40 7.39 4.18
N VAL A 270 -10.57 6.84 3.85
CA VAL A 270 -10.79 6.08 2.62
C VAL A 270 -11.96 6.63 1.82
N ASP A 271 -11.90 6.46 0.51
CA ASP A 271 -13.04 6.66 -0.37
C ASP A 271 -13.54 5.30 -0.88
N ASP A 272 -14.44 4.67 -0.10
CA ASP A 272 -15.20 3.52 -0.60
C ASP A 272 -16.37 4.02 -1.46
N PRO A 273 -16.35 3.77 -2.76
CA PRO A 273 -17.36 4.33 -3.67
C PRO A 273 -18.71 3.61 -3.62
N ARG A 274 -18.82 2.51 -2.89
CA ARG A 274 -20.03 1.68 -2.82
C ARG A 274 -21.12 2.37 -2.00
N LYS A 275 -22.31 2.47 -2.55
CA LYS A 275 -23.44 3.24 -1.99
C LYS A 275 -23.97 2.72 -0.65
N GLU A 276 -23.81 1.43 -0.37
CA GLU A 276 -24.17 0.81 0.91
C GLU A 276 -23.23 1.20 2.05
N HIS A 277 -22.05 1.73 1.77
CA HIS A 277 -21.08 2.20 2.75
C HIS A 277 -21.15 3.72 2.86
N SER A 278 -21.90 4.21 3.85
CA SER A 278 -22.15 5.64 4.01
C SER A 278 -20.88 6.44 4.28
N LYS A 279 -20.75 7.61 3.65
CA LYS A 279 -19.72 8.56 4.00
C LYS A 279 -19.93 9.10 5.42
N GLY A 280 -18.83 9.44 6.11
CA GLY A 280 -18.86 9.88 7.51
C GLY A 280 -19.00 8.73 8.51
N THR A 281 -18.83 7.47 8.10
CA THR A 281 -18.87 6.30 8.98
C THR A 281 -17.54 5.58 9.03
N LYS A 282 -17.26 4.91 10.14
CA LYS A 282 -16.08 4.11 10.32
C LYS A 282 -16.30 2.69 9.80
N ILE A 283 -15.35 2.18 9.03
CA ILE A 283 -15.32 0.80 8.55
C ILE A 283 -14.04 0.12 9.01
N GLY A 284 -14.12 -1.19 9.27
CA GLY A 284 -13.00 -2.06 9.58
C GLY A 284 -13.08 -3.33 8.75
N ILE A 285 -12.00 -4.07 8.68
CA ILE A 285 -11.93 -5.34 7.95
C ILE A 285 -11.67 -6.46 8.96
N GLU A 286 -12.50 -7.49 8.94
CA GLU A 286 -12.31 -8.67 9.79
C GLU A 286 -10.93 -9.30 9.55
N HIS A 287 -10.24 -9.68 10.61
CA HIS A 287 -8.94 -10.35 10.56
C HIS A 287 -7.79 -9.55 9.93
N LEU A 288 -7.96 -8.24 9.70
CA LEU A 288 -6.91 -7.38 9.14
C LEU A 288 -6.10 -6.73 10.26
N GLY A 289 -4.85 -7.14 10.39
CA GLY A 289 -3.91 -6.61 11.37
C GLY A 289 -2.55 -7.28 11.29
N ASN A 290 -1.59 -6.79 12.10
CA ASN A 290 -0.24 -7.36 12.17
C ASN A 290 0.28 -7.56 13.59
N VAL A 291 -0.20 -6.80 14.58
CA VAL A 291 0.27 -6.84 15.97
C VAL A 291 -0.87 -7.24 16.89
N ALA A 292 -0.73 -8.34 17.60
CA ALA A 292 -1.70 -8.75 18.60
C ALA A 292 -1.75 -7.72 19.74
N GLY A 293 -2.95 -7.15 19.99
CA GLY A 293 -3.15 -6.07 20.95
C GLY A 293 -2.70 -4.69 20.48
N GLY A 294 -2.32 -4.53 19.21
CA GLY A 294 -2.09 -3.24 18.57
C GLY A 294 -3.38 -2.53 18.22
N ASP A 295 -3.26 -1.31 17.67
CA ASP A 295 -4.41 -0.55 17.19
C ASP A 295 -5.04 -1.27 15.99
N PRO A 296 -6.39 -1.38 15.92
CA PRO A 296 -7.07 -2.04 14.80
C PRO A 296 -6.91 -1.23 13.51
N THR A 297 -6.89 -1.93 12.38
CA THR A 297 -6.93 -1.29 11.07
C THR A 297 -8.37 -0.90 10.76
N GLU A 298 -8.67 0.36 10.99
CA GLU A 298 -9.99 0.97 10.77
C GLU A 298 -9.83 2.24 9.92
N TYR A 299 -10.85 2.55 9.16
CA TYR A 299 -10.87 3.67 8.23
C TYR A 299 -12.10 4.55 8.47
N LEU A 300 -11.95 5.84 8.25
CA LEU A 300 -13.09 6.75 8.13
C LEU A 300 -13.43 6.90 6.64
N ASN A 301 -14.62 6.46 6.24
CA ASN A 301 -15.09 6.59 4.87
C ASN A 301 -15.57 8.02 4.60
N VAL A 302 -14.93 8.72 3.68
CA VAL A 302 -15.19 10.12 3.35
C VAL A 302 -15.30 10.33 1.84
N PRO A 303 -15.89 11.45 1.37
CA PRO A 303 -15.83 11.82 -0.05
C PRO A 303 -14.39 12.04 -0.51
N ILE A 304 -14.10 11.69 -1.77
CA ILE A 304 -12.76 11.84 -2.35
C ILE A 304 -12.28 13.30 -2.35
N GLU A 305 -13.19 14.24 -2.54
CA GLU A 305 -12.91 15.67 -2.52
C GLU A 305 -12.38 16.11 -1.15
N PHE A 306 -12.96 15.59 -0.06
CA PHE A 306 -12.49 15.87 1.29
C PHE A 306 -11.09 15.30 1.54
N MET A 307 -10.81 14.07 1.05
CA MET A 307 -9.45 13.51 1.12
C MET A 307 -8.44 14.40 0.38
N LYS A 308 -8.81 14.86 -0.81
CA LYS A 308 -8.00 15.74 -1.66
C LYS A 308 -7.69 17.07 -0.95
N ASP A 309 -8.71 17.69 -0.35
CA ASP A 309 -8.56 18.92 0.44
C ASP A 309 -7.60 18.73 1.63
N CYS A 310 -7.75 17.64 2.38
CA CYS A 310 -6.82 17.33 3.49
C CYS A 310 -5.37 17.22 3.02
N VAL A 311 -5.12 16.49 1.92
CA VAL A 311 -3.75 16.32 1.37
C VAL A 311 -3.19 17.67 0.90
N ARG A 312 -3.99 18.48 0.17
CA ARG A 312 -3.59 19.82 -0.26
C ARG A 312 -3.18 20.68 0.94
N ASP A 313 -4.04 20.76 1.95
CA ASP A 313 -3.84 21.64 3.10
C ASP A 313 -2.60 21.22 3.93
N ILE A 314 -2.36 19.90 4.11
CA ILE A 314 -1.14 19.43 4.76
C ILE A 314 0.11 19.85 3.98
N LEU A 315 0.11 19.69 2.66
CA LEU A 315 1.27 20.05 1.83
C LEU A 315 1.51 21.55 1.80
N VAL A 316 0.43 22.35 1.65
CA VAL A 316 0.53 23.82 1.48
C VAL A 316 0.78 24.52 2.81
N GLU A 317 0.06 24.16 3.88
CA GLU A 317 0.08 24.89 5.14
C GLU A 317 1.11 24.34 6.12
N GLN A 318 1.31 23.01 6.16
CA GLN A 318 2.21 22.37 7.10
C GLN A 318 3.57 22.00 6.49
N GLY A 319 3.61 21.83 5.14
CA GLY A 319 4.81 21.44 4.42
C GLY A 319 5.33 20.06 4.82
N ILE A 320 4.41 19.10 5.06
CA ILE A 320 4.71 17.73 5.50
C ILE A 320 4.27 16.76 4.41
N PRO A 321 5.05 15.69 4.09
CA PRO A 321 4.62 14.63 3.19
C PRO A 321 3.39 13.88 3.72
N VAL A 322 2.54 13.37 2.80
CA VAL A 322 1.32 12.62 3.16
C VAL A 322 1.38 11.22 2.58
N TRP A 323 1.32 10.21 3.45
CA TRP A 323 1.21 8.81 3.03
C TRP A 323 -0.16 8.54 2.39
N PHE A 324 -0.17 7.75 1.32
CA PHE A 324 -1.39 7.33 0.65
C PHE A 324 -1.26 5.95 0.01
N GLY A 325 -2.41 5.28 -0.16
CA GLY A 325 -2.56 4.03 -0.88
C GLY A 325 -3.42 4.19 -2.14
N ALA A 326 -3.00 3.58 -3.23
CA ALA A 326 -3.66 3.67 -4.51
C ALA A 326 -3.61 2.36 -5.30
N ASP A 327 -4.46 2.23 -6.32
CA ASP A 327 -4.22 1.30 -7.42
C ASP A 327 -3.27 1.99 -8.43
N CYS A 328 -1.99 1.71 -8.33
CA CYS A 328 -0.98 2.45 -9.07
C CYS A 328 -0.76 2.01 -10.52
N HIS A 329 -1.34 0.88 -10.94
CA HIS A 329 -1.07 0.31 -12.25
C HIS A 329 -1.87 0.94 -13.41
N PRO A 330 -3.16 1.30 -13.23
CA PRO A 330 -3.94 1.85 -14.32
C PRO A 330 -3.39 3.19 -14.82
N MET A 331 -3.37 3.35 -16.15
CA MET A 331 -3.03 4.61 -16.81
C MET A 331 -1.70 5.22 -16.32
N MET A 332 -0.68 4.37 -16.12
CA MET A 332 0.65 4.75 -15.64
C MET A 332 1.71 4.63 -16.75
N ASP A 333 2.39 5.71 -17.03
CA ASP A 333 3.69 5.66 -17.71
C ASP A 333 4.82 5.58 -16.69
N ARG A 334 5.29 4.37 -16.43
CA ARG A 334 6.31 4.11 -15.41
C ARG A 334 7.64 4.77 -15.72
N GLN A 335 8.02 4.85 -16.99
CA GLN A 335 9.32 5.39 -17.40
C GLN A 335 9.35 6.91 -17.27
N ASP A 336 8.28 7.56 -17.71
CA ASP A 336 8.15 9.01 -17.61
C ASP A 336 7.68 9.45 -16.22
N GLY A 337 7.16 8.54 -15.40
CA GLY A 337 6.65 8.84 -14.06
C GLY A 337 5.38 9.70 -14.13
N ALA A 338 4.39 9.24 -14.88
CA ALA A 338 3.15 9.98 -15.10
C ALA A 338 1.91 9.12 -14.87
N TRP A 339 0.89 9.72 -14.25
CA TRP A 339 -0.46 9.18 -14.12
C TRP A 339 -1.49 10.21 -14.59
N ALA A 340 -2.39 9.82 -15.47
CA ALA A 340 -3.58 10.57 -15.84
C ALA A 340 -4.65 9.61 -16.36
N THR A 341 -5.93 9.89 -16.16
CA THR A 341 -7.03 8.96 -16.50
C THR A 341 -7.13 8.63 -18.00
N ASP A 342 -6.63 9.53 -18.84
CA ASP A 342 -6.62 9.44 -20.29
C ASP A 342 -5.19 9.38 -20.88
N LEU A 343 -4.22 8.86 -20.11
CA LEU A 343 -2.82 8.77 -20.56
C LEU A 343 -2.63 7.76 -21.69
N PHE A 344 -3.50 6.76 -21.76
CA PHE A 344 -3.53 5.75 -22.82
C PHE A 344 -4.95 5.58 -23.36
N GLU A 345 -5.11 5.68 -24.68
CA GLU A 345 -6.37 5.59 -25.43
C GLU A 345 -6.58 4.15 -25.93
N TYR A 346 -6.60 3.17 -24.99
CA TYR A 346 -6.77 1.76 -25.36
C TYR A 346 -8.08 1.48 -26.08
N GLY A 347 -9.16 2.15 -25.67
CA GLY A 347 -10.48 2.04 -26.32
C GLY A 347 -10.42 2.40 -27.79
N GLU A 348 -9.73 3.48 -28.13
CA GLU A 348 -9.56 3.95 -29.52
C GLU A 348 -8.74 2.96 -30.36
N VAL A 349 -7.69 2.37 -29.77
CA VAL A 349 -6.85 1.40 -30.48
C VAL A 349 -7.58 0.11 -30.77
N TYR A 350 -8.44 -0.35 -29.83
CA TYR A 350 -9.14 -1.62 -29.95
C TYR A 350 -10.57 -1.50 -30.51
N ASP A 351 -11.11 -0.28 -30.62
CA ASP A 351 -12.54 -0.01 -30.91
C ASP A 351 -13.46 -0.75 -29.91
N VAL A 352 -13.15 -0.59 -28.61
CA VAL A 352 -13.82 -1.25 -27.49
C VAL A 352 -14.10 -0.26 -26.37
N ASP A 353 -15.31 -0.29 -25.85
CA ASP A 353 -15.69 0.45 -24.66
C ASP A 353 -15.20 -0.30 -23.40
N PHE A 354 -14.35 0.38 -22.59
CA PHE A 354 -13.84 -0.10 -21.31
C PHE A 354 -14.38 0.70 -20.13
N ASP A 355 -15.39 1.54 -20.34
CA ASP A 355 -15.86 2.47 -19.30
C ASP A 355 -16.45 1.73 -18.10
N MET A 356 -15.86 1.98 -16.94
CA MET A 356 -16.36 1.64 -15.63
C MET A 356 -16.13 2.80 -14.66
N ASP A 357 -17.13 3.17 -13.88
CA ASP A 357 -16.93 4.08 -12.75
C ASP A 357 -16.12 3.42 -11.62
N LYS A 358 -15.68 4.21 -10.63
CA LYS A 358 -14.86 3.70 -9.51
C LYS A 358 -15.61 2.62 -8.71
N GLU A 359 -16.94 2.76 -8.50
CA GLU A 359 -17.76 1.76 -7.81
C GLU A 359 -17.78 0.43 -8.59
N GLN A 360 -17.98 0.50 -9.91
CA GLN A 360 -17.98 -0.70 -10.77
C GLN A 360 -16.63 -1.39 -10.76
N ARG A 361 -15.52 -0.65 -10.88
CA ARG A 361 -14.17 -1.25 -10.83
C ARG A 361 -13.92 -2.01 -9.52
N VAL A 362 -14.30 -1.42 -8.38
CA VAL A 362 -14.17 -2.11 -7.07
C VAL A 362 -15.05 -3.36 -7.00
N ARG A 363 -16.32 -3.27 -7.45
CA ARG A 363 -17.27 -4.39 -7.38
C ARG A 363 -16.91 -5.56 -8.28
N PHE A 364 -16.32 -5.27 -9.42
CA PHE A 364 -15.97 -6.29 -10.43
C PHE A 364 -14.50 -6.71 -10.36
N ALA A 365 -13.80 -6.35 -9.29
CA ALA A 365 -12.41 -6.70 -9.03
C ALA A 365 -11.42 -6.22 -10.11
N ASP A 366 -11.72 -5.10 -10.75
CA ASP A 366 -10.86 -4.44 -11.73
C ASP A 366 -9.87 -3.47 -11.04
N SER A 367 -10.22 -2.94 -9.86
CA SER A 367 -9.37 -2.03 -9.09
C SER A 367 -9.46 -2.30 -7.59
N ALA A 368 -8.29 -2.34 -6.95
CA ALA A 368 -8.12 -2.34 -5.50
C ALA A 368 -6.77 -1.69 -5.18
N MET A 369 -6.61 -1.18 -3.95
CA MET A 369 -5.32 -0.66 -3.48
C MET A 369 -4.24 -1.74 -3.61
N ASN A 370 -3.09 -1.39 -4.18
CA ASN A 370 -1.98 -2.33 -4.40
C ASN A 370 -0.59 -1.71 -4.18
N HIS A 371 -0.52 -0.40 -3.88
CA HIS A 371 0.74 0.29 -3.68
C HIS A 371 0.59 1.52 -2.79
N ALA A 372 1.55 1.73 -1.89
CA ALA A 372 1.63 2.92 -1.06
C ALA A 372 2.79 3.82 -1.45
N MET A 373 2.55 5.12 -1.38
CA MET A 373 3.49 6.19 -1.75
C MET A 373 3.32 7.40 -0.83
N ALA A 374 4.07 8.47 -1.08
CA ALA A 374 3.91 9.72 -0.36
C ALA A 374 3.69 10.90 -1.31
N PHE A 375 2.66 11.72 -1.05
CA PHE A 375 2.53 13.03 -1.67
C PHE A 375 3.59 13.97 -1.07
N VAL A 376 4.33 14.65 -1.94
CA VAL A 376 5.40 15.58 -1.57
C VAL A 376 5.32 16.90 -2.32
N GLY A 377 4.20 17.17 -2.96
CA GLY A 377 3.94 18.45 -3.62
C GLY A 377 2.61 18.47 -4.34
N VAL A 378 2.13 19.67 -4.59
CA VAL A 378 0.88 19.94 -5.28
C VAL A 378 1.02 21.18 -6.15
N ASP A 379 0.35 21.21 -7.28
CA ASP A 379 0.13 22.40 -8.08
C ASP A 379 -1.31 22.89 -7.87
N VAL A 380 -1.44 24.04 -7.25
CA VAL A 380 -2.72 24.68 -6.92
C VAL A 380 -2.88 25.94 -7.75
N ASP A 381 -4.08 26.20 -8.23
CA ASP A 381 -4.41 27.40 -8.97
C ASP A 381 -4.31 28.68 -8.12
N ASP A 382 -4.39 29.84 -8.78
CA ASP A 382 -4.35 31.16 -8.14
C ASP A 382 -5.50 31.38 -7.13
N ASP A 383 -6.56 30.56 -7.19
CA ASP A 383 -7.66 30.56 -6.20
C ASP A 383 -7.27 29.92 -4.86
N GLY A 384 -6.11 29.24 -4.78
CA GLY A 384 -5.62 28.57 -3.59
C GLY A 384 -6.32 27.26 -3.25
N THR A 385 -7.28 26.82 -4.02
CA THR A 385 -8.16 25.66 -3.72
C THR A 385 -8.19 24.62 -4.82
N THR A 386 -8.18 25.01 -6.07
CA THR A 386 -8.26 24.09 -7.23
C THR A 386 -6.91 23.42 -7.47
N THR A 387 -6.86 22.11 -7.31
CA THR A 387 -5.68 21.31 -7.57
C THR A 387 -5.62 20.87 -9.03
N ARG A 388 -4.42 20.80 -9.60
CA ARG A 388 -4.18 20.39 -11.00
C ARG A 388 -3.40 19.11 -11.12
N ARG A 389 -2.41 18.91 -10.23
CA ARG A 389 -1.52 17.77 -10.23
C ARG A 389 -0.75 17.66 -8.91
N TRP A 390 -0.23 16.46 -8.66
CA TRP A 390 0.42 16.08 -7.44
C TRP A 390 1.83 15.56 -7.73
N ARG A 391 2.79 15.91 -6.89
CA ARG A 391 4.12 15.31 -6.88
C ARG A 391 4.14 14.16 -5.89
N VAL A 392 4.55 12.99 -6.38
CA VAL A 392 4.55 11.75 -5.61
C VAL A 392 5.98 11.23 -5.47
N GLU A 393 6.41 10.93 -4.25
CA GLU A 393 7.60 10.15 -3.98
C GLU A 393 7.24 8.66 -4.03
N ASN A 394 7.88 7.93 -4.95
CA ASN A 394 7.73 6.49 -5.08
C ASN A 394 8.96 5.77 -4.49
N SER A 395 8.83 4.48 -4.21
CA SER A 395 9.88 3.63 -3.67
C SER A 395 10.54 2.72 -4.71
N TRP A 396 10.70 3.21 -5.94
CA TRP A 396 11.31 2.45 -7.07
C TRP A 396 12.70 2.95 -7.49
N GLY A 397 13.35 3.72 -6.59
CA GLY A 397 14.69 4.26 -6.78
C GLY A 397 14.75 5.43 -7.77
N THR A 398 15.95 5.96 -7.95
CA THR A 398 16.19 7.23 -8.68
C THR A 398 16.41 7.07 -10.19
N LYS A 399 16.34 5.84 -10.73
CA LYS A 399 16.66 5.58 -12.15
C LYS A 399 15.47 5.73 -13.12
N ILE A 400 14.26 5.95 -12.59
CA ILE A 400 13.03 6.10 -13.36
C ILE A 400 12.38 7.43 -13.05
N ALA A 401 11.45 7.86 -13.88
CA ALA A 401 10.70 9.11 -13.71
C ALA A 401 11.63 10.33 -13.51
N ASP A 402 11.25 11.28 -12.70
CA ASP A 402 12.12 12.38 -12.27
C ASP A 402 12.89 11.99 -11.00
N LYS A 403 13.92 11.15 -11.13
CA LYS A 403 14.71 10.62 -10.01
C LYS A 403 13.85 9.94 -8.93
N GLY A 404 12.85 9.15 -9.36
CA GLY A 404 11.95 8.43 -8.48
C GLY A 404 10.70 9.22 -8.08
N TYR A 405 10.58 10.47 -8.49
CA TYR A 405 9.39 11.29 -8.28
C TYR A 405 8.48 11.27 -9.50
N PHE A 406 7.21 11.11 -9.25
CA PHE A 406 6.17 10.98 -10.27
C PHE A 406 5.25 12.20 -10.26
N THR A 407 4.56 12.41 -11.38
CA THR A 407 3.52 13.42 -11.53
C THR A 407 2.17 12.73 -11.72
N MET A 408 1.24 13.00 -10.84
CA MET A 408 -0.13 12.51 -10.89
C MET A 408 -1.05 13.64 -11.29
N ALA A 409 -1.86 13.47 -12.33
CA ALA A 409 -2.94 14.40 -12.66
C ALA A 409 -4.05 14.36 -11.60
N ASP A 410 -4.76 15.46 -11.42
CA ASP A 410 -5.79 15.57 -10.38
C ASP A 410 -6.99 14.62 -10.61
N ASP A 411 -7.37 14.41 -11.86
CA ASP A 411 -8.41 13.46 -12.26
C ASP A 411 -8.06 12.00 -11.93
N TRP A 412 -6.76 11.66 -11.96
CA TRP A 412 -6.30 10.33 -11.59
C TRP A 412 -6.41 10.09 -10.08
N PHE A 413 -6.17 11.12 -9.26
CA PHE A 413 -6.37 11.05 -7.81
C PHE A 413 -7.80 10.57 -7.51
N ASP A 414 -8.81 11.17 -8.12
CA ASP A 414 -10.23 10.86 -7.88
C ASP A 414 -10.55 9.39 -8.18
N GLN A 415 -9.92 8.82 -9.19
CA GLN A 415 -10.27 7.49 -9.68
C GLN A 415 -9.52 6.35 -9.00
N TYR A 416 -8.27 6.58 -8.54
CA TYR A 416 -7.38 5.48 -8.15
C TYR A 416 -6.73 5.65 -6.77
N VAL A 417 -6.83 6.79 -6.12
CA VAL A 417 -6.46 6.93 -4.70
C VAL A 417 -7.60 6.37 -3.84
N PHE A 418 -7.24 5.47 -2.92
CA PHE A 418 -8.19 4.82 -2.01
C PHE A 418 -8.04 5.25 -0.57
N GLU A 419 -6.82 5.53 -0.11
CA GLU A 419 -6.52 5.80 1.29
C GLU A 419 -5.50 6.94 1.42
N VAL A 420 -5.68 7.80 2.45
CA VAL A 420 -4.68 8.77 2.90
C VAL A 420 -4.59 8.76 4.43
N ALA A 421 -3.39 8.95 4.97
CA ALA A 421 -3.19 9.11 6.41
C ALA A 421 -3.05 10.60 6.76
N VAL A 422 -3.93 11.10 7.62
CA VAL A 422 -3.99 12.52 7.99
C VAL A 422 -4.06 12.71 9.51
N PRO A 423 -3.53 13.84 10.05
CA PRO A 423 -3.66 14.15 11.48
C PRO A 423 -5.14 14.23 11.90
N LYS A 424 -5.54 13.50 12.96
CA LYS A 424 -6.90 13.56 13.53
C LYS A 424 -7.35 15.00 13.83
N ALA A 425 -6.42 15.87 14.19
CA ALA A 425 -6.69 17.27 14.52
C ALA A 425 -7.27 18.09 13.34
N MET A 426 -7.01 17.69 12.09
CA MET A 426 -7.53 18.36 10.88
C MET A 426 -8.99 18.05 10.59
N LEU A 427 -9.51 16.99 11.16
CA LEU A 427 -10.88 16.57 10.86
C LEU A 427 -11.91 17.53 11.47
N PRO A 428 -13.00 17.87 10.74
CA PRO A 428 -14.18 18.51 11.30
C PRO A 428 -14.76 17.73 12.49
N GLU A 429 -15.49 18.42 13.36
CA GLU A 429 -16.05 17.82 14.58
C GLU A 429 -16.95 16.60 14.29
N GLU A 430 -17.70 16.63 13.20
CA GLU A 430 -18.57 15.52 12.79
C GLU A 430 -17.76 14.25 12.49
N TYR A 431 -16.64 14.37 11.78
CA TYR A 431 -15.76 13.24 11.47
C TYR A 431 -14.97 12.76 12.70
N ARG A 432 -14.58 13.68 13.58
CA ARG A 432 -13.95 13.29 14.86
C ARG A 432 -14.89 12.47 15.74
N LYS A 433 -16.19 12.83 15.79
CA LYS A 433 -17.22 12.06 16.50
C LYS A 433 -17.42 10.67 15.88
N ALA A 434 -17.41 10.58 14.54
CA ALA A 434 -17.53 9.30 13.84
C ALA A 434 -16.39 8.32 14.18
N LEU A 435 -15.20 8.82 14.52
CA LEU A 435 -14.10 7.97 14.97
C LEU A 435 -14.35 7.30 16.33
N ASP A 436 -15.20 7.86 17.17
CA ASP A 436 -15.54 7.31 18.48
C ASP A 436 -16.69 6.26 18.39
N GLU A 437 -17.35 6.15 17.22
CA GLU A 437 -18.37 5.13 16.96
C GLU A 437 -17.75 3.78 16.62
N ALA A 438 -18.54 2.71 16.78
CA ALA A 438 -18.10 1.37 16.39
C ALA A 438 -17.93 1.26 14.87
N ALA A 439 -16.87 0.62 14.41
CA ALA A 439 -16.70 0.36 12.99
C ALA A 439 -17.69 -0.68 12.46
N THR A 440 -18.21 -0.44 11.25
CA THR A 440 -18.88 -1.51 10.48
C THR A 440 -17.82 -2.46 9.96
N MET A 441 -17.83 -3.71 10.44
CA MET A 441 -16.86 -4.72 10.03
C MET A 441 -17.25 -5.31 8.67
N LEU A 442 -16.34 -5.23 7.71
CA LEU A 442 -16.45 -5.84 6.39
C LEU A 442 -15.74 -7.20 6.41
N PRO A 443 -16.16 -8.15 5.57
CA PRO A 443 -15.52 -9.46 5.52
C PRO A 443 -14.03 -9.39 5.22
N ALA A 444 -13.24 -10.36 5.69
CA ALA A 444 -11.79 -10.42 5.48
C ALA A 444 -11.35 -10.32 4.00
N TRP A 445 -12.21 -10.71 3.06
CA TRP A 445 -11.99 -10.64 1.61
C TRP A 445 -12.59 -9.40 0.94
N ASP A 446 -12.97 -8.39 1.70
CA ASP A 446 -13.49 -7.15 1.13
C ASP A 446 -12.38 -6.39 0.39
N PRO A 447 -12.65 -5.81 -0.80
CA PRO A 447 -11.65 -5.07 -1.57
C PRO A 447 -10.99 -3.91 -0.80
N MET A 448 -11.69 -3.30 0.17
CA MET A 448 -11.12 -2.25 1.02
C MET A 448 -10.07 -2.76 2.01
N GLY A 449 -9.95 -4.07 2.18
CA GLY A 449 -8.88 -4.72 2.95
C GLY A 449 -7.64 -5.06 2.15
N ALA A 450 -7.60 -4.69 0.87
CA ALA A 450 -6.43 -4.93 0.05
C ALA A 450 -5.20 -4.19 0.61
N LEU A 451 -4.05 -4.87 0.63
CA LEU A 451 -2.81 -4.34 1.19
C LEU A 451 -1.97 -3.67 0.11
N ALA A 452 -1.36 -2.55 0.48
CA ALA A 452 -0.42 -1.84 -0.38
C ALA A 452 0.94 -2.55 -0.46
#